data_6f836c642555e87539e23880039bb30e
#
_entry.id   6f836c642555e87539e23880039bb30e
#
_cell.length_a   1.000
_cell.length_b   1.000
_cell.length_c   1.000
_cell.angle_alpha   90.00
_cell.angle_beta   90.00
_cell.angle_gamma   90.00
#
_symmetry.space_group_name_H-M   'P 1'
#
loop_
_entity.id
_entity.type
_entity.pdbx_description
1 polymer ?
#
loop_
_entity_poly.entity_id
_entity_poly.type
_entity_poly.pdbx_seq_one_letter_code
_entity_poly.pdbx_strand_id
1 'polypeptide(L)'
;LLLATWHDLSDVTLAEALDERASFRRFCGFAAHEPTPERTAFVRSRRELVTRGLDRVRFDAVTRQLEAKGVMVRTGTLVDATLIRSASIRHDGEAKWAGHRRRKPTHGDTAQVATDRAAVLIRGVEVTTATVHDAAELEAVLPSQPGDVYGGDRRSAAGPSAFAGRSTEAVIRARGGPPQVVRSGTWGRPEALVRLQAHNAAVRRIRCRIETVFGTCKRCHGLRRMRWLGLAKAGLQVRLAAMACTLRRSVTLPHAAAA
;
A
#
# COMPACT_ATOMS: atom_id res chain seq x y z
N LEU A 1 10.27 -7.51 -13.32
CA LEU A 1 9.55 -7.70 -12.06
C LEU A 1 8.18 -6.98 -12.05
N LEU A 2 8.05 -5.75 -12.55
CA LEU A 2 6.77 -5.04 -12.63
C LEU A 2 5.74 -5.79 -13.48
N LEU A 3 6.15 -6.31 -14.65
CA LEU A 3 5.28 -7.16 -15.49
C LEU A 3 4.80 -8.41 -14.76
N ALA A 4 5.69 -9.08 -13.99
CA ALA A 4 5.31 -10.23 -13.19
C ALA A 4 4.19 -9.89 -12.18
N THR A 5 4.30 -8.73 -11.53
CA THR A 5 3.28 -8.25 -10.58
C THR A 5 2.00 -7.80 -11.29
N TRP A 6 2.13 -7.12 -12.43
CA TRP A 6 1.00 -6.62 -13.21
C TRP A 6 0.10 -7.74 -13.75
N HIS A 7 0.73 -8.83 -14.21
CA HIS A 7 0.05 -9.98 -14.81
C HIS A 7 -0.06 -11.19 -13.88
N ASP A 8 0.36 -11.06 -12.63
CA ASP A 8 0.39 -12.13 -11.61
C ASP A 8 1.17 -13.39 -12.06
N LEU A 9 2.32 -13.19 -12.73
CA LEU A 9 3.15 -14.25 -13.28
C LEU A 9 4.18 -14.77 -12.25
N SER A 10 4.47 -16.06 -12.33
CA SER A 10 5.64 -16.66 -11.67
C SER A 10 6.94 -16.22 -12.35
N ASP A 11 8.09 -16.46 -11.72
CA ASP A 11 9.38 -16.19 -12.34
C ASP A 11 9.61 -17.03 -13.62
N VAL A 12 9.15 -18.27 -13.61
CA VAL A 12 9.23 -19.18 -14.78
C VAL A 12 8.37 -18.64 -15.91
N THR A 13 7.10 -18.39 -15.62
CA THR A 13 6.15 -17.87 -16.62
C THR A 13 6.54 -16.48 -17.13
N LEU A 14 7.22 -15.66 -16.31
CA LEU A 14 7.76 -14.38 -16.77
C LEU A 14 8.90 -14.56 -17.75
N ALA A 15 9.83 -15.51 -17.51
CA ALA A 15 10.91 -15.82 -18.43
C ALA A 15 10.35 -16.29 -19.79
N GLU A 16 9.44 -17.26 -19.78
CA GLU A 16 8.73 -17.75 -20.97
C GLU A 16 8.02 -16.61 -21.71
N ALA A 17 7.26 -15.78 -20.98
CA ALA A 17 6.54 -14.66 -21.58
C ALA A 17 7.46 -13.57 -22.17
N LEU A 18 8.68 -13.40 -21.66
CA LEU A 18 9.67 -12.51 -22.25
C LEU A 18 10.24 -13.07 -23.54
N ASP A 19 10.37 -14.39 -23.67
CA ASP A 19 10.83 -15.02 -24.91
C ASP A 19 9.75 -15.01 -25.99
N GLU A 20 8.49 -15.28 -25.62
CA GLU A 20 7.39 -15.48 -26.56
C GLU A 20 6.71 -14.17 -26.98
N ARG A 21 6.66 -13.14 -26.09
CA ARG A 21 5.83 -11.94 -26.29
C ARG A 21 6.67 -10.72 -26.68
N ALA A 22 6.61 -10.33 -27.94
CA ALA A 22 7.28 -9.13 -28.44
C ALA A 22 6.88 -7.85 -27.68
N SER A 23 5.62 -7.75 -27.19
CA SER A 23 5.16 -6.62 -26.39
C SER A 23 5.88 -6.53 -25.04
N PHE A 24 6.18 -7.66 -24.38
CA PHE A 24 6.91 -7.71 -23.12
C PHE A 24 8.39 -7.34 -23.33
N ARG A 25 9.00 -7.88 -24.40
CA ARG A 25 10.37 -7.51 -24.79
C ARG A 25 10.50 -6.02 -25.02
N ARG A 26 9.61 -5.43 -25.83
CA ARG A 26 9.58 -4.00 -26.11
C ARG A 26 9.39 -3.15 -24.86
N PHE A 27 8.50 -3.57 -23.96
CA PHE A 27 8.28 -2.87 -22.69
C PHE A 27 9.54 -2.88 -21.80
N CYS A 28 10.31 -3.97 -21.82
CA CYS A 28 11.55 -4.10 -21.06
C CYS A 28 12.78 -3.51 -21.78
N GLY A 29 12.66 -3.08 -23.03
CA GLY A 29 13.75 -2.53 -23.81
C GLY A 29 14.65 -3.59 -24.46
N PHE A 30 14.25 -4.86 -24.52
CA PHE A 30 15.01 -5.92 -25.21
C PHE A 30 14.77 -5.88 -26.73
N ALA A 31 15.87 -5.95 -27.48
CA ALA A 31 15.80 -6.16 -28.92
C ALA A 31 15.30 -7.58 -29.27
N ALA A 32 14.81 -7.78 -30.51
CA ALA A 32 14.23 -9.06 -30.91
C ALA A 32 15.19 -10.24 -30.79
N HIS A 33 16.49 -10.01 -31.05
CA HIS A 33 17.56 -11.00 -31.02
C HIS A 33 18.31 -11.09 -29.69
N GLU A 34 18.00 -10.19 -28.74
CA GLU A 34 18.70 -10.13 -27.46
C GLU A 34 18.20 -11.26 -26.52
N PRO A 35 19.08 -12.00 -25.82
CA PRO A 35 18.67 -13.02 -24.87
C PRO A 35 17.91 -12.38 -23.70
N THR A 36 16.83 -13.02 -23.26
CA THR A 36 16.03 -12.57 -22.12
C THR A 36 16.52 -13.17 -20.81
N PRO A 37 16.22 -12.50 -19.67
CA PRO A 37 16.66 -13.00 -18.38
C PRO A 37 15.95 -14.29 -17.99
N GLU A 38 16.72 -15.25 -17.51
CA GLU A 38 16.22 -16.48 -16.91
C GLU A 38 15.71 -16.27 -15.47
N ARG A 39 14.99 -17.28 -14.94
CA ARG A 39 14.48 -17.29 -13.56
C ARG A 39 15.50 -16.86 -12.51
N THR A 40 16.74 -17.34 -12.61
CA THR A 40 17.81 -17.02 -11.64
C THR A 40 18.20 -15.55 -11.64
N ALA A 41 18.10 -14.88 -12.79
CA ALA A 41 18.35 -13.44 -12.90
C ALA A 41 17.30 -12.63 -12.12
N PHE A 42 16.02 -13.06 -12.11
CA PHE A 42 14.99 -12.38 -11.30
C PHE A 42 15.24 -12.53 -9.81
N VAL A 43 15.72 -13.70 -9.37
CA VAL A 43 16.09 -13.90 -7.95
C VAL A 43 17.23 -12.97 -7.54
N ARG A 44 18.28 -12.87 -8.35
CA ARG A 44 19.42 -11.96 -8.13
C ARG A 44 18.96 -10.49 -8.14
N SER A 45 18.16 -10.09 -9.14
CA SER A 45 17.63 -8.73 -9.25
C SER A 45 16.81 -8.31 -8.02
N ARG A 46 15.95 -9.18 -7.51
CA ARG A 46 15.20 -8.90 -6.26
C ARG A 46 16.11 -8.72 -5.07
N ARG A 47 17.13 -9.57 -4.93
CA ARG A 47 18.11 -9.45 -3.85
C ARG A 47 18.82 -8.10 -3.92
N GLU A 48 19.29 -7.70 -5.08
CA GLU A 48 19.97 -6.42 -5.30
C GLU A 48 19.05 -5.23 -5.02
N LEU A 49 17.79 -5.28 -5.48
CA LEU A 49 16.81 -4.22 -5.22
C LEU A 49 16.61 -4.00 -3.71
N VAL A 50 16.48 -5.07 -2.96
CA VAL A 50 16.27 -5.02 -1.51
C VAL A 50 17.55 -4.59 -0.79
N THR A 51 18.70 -5.20 -1.11
CA THR A 51 19.98 -4.90 -0.44
C THR A 51 20.41 -3.45 -0.61
N ARG A 52 20.11 -2.85 -1.77
CA ARG A 52 20.46 -1.46 -2.08
C ARG A 52 19.32 -0.47 -1.82
N GLY A 53 18.18 -0.90 -1.29
CA GLY A 53 17.01 -0.04 -1.06
C GLY A 53 16.39 0.56 -2.33
N LEU A 54 16.72 0.01 -3.51
CA LEU A 54 16.29 0.55 -4.80
C LEU A 54 14.80 0.37 -5.07
N ASP A 55 14.14 -0.50 -4.36
CA ASP A 55 12.70 -0.69 -4.41
C ASP A 55 11.94 0.54 -3.89
N ARG A 56 12.42 1.17 -2.79
CA ARG A 56 11.91 2.44 -2.28
C ARG A 56 12.17 3.57 -3.27
N VAL A 57 13.40 3.71 -3.72
CA VAL A 57 13.80 4.76 -4.67
C VAL A 57 12.95 4.72 -5.95
N ARG A 58 12.66 3.52 -6.47
CA ARG A 58 11.82 3.36 -7.67
C ARG A 58 10.36 3.70 -7.41
N PHE A 59 9.81 3.27 -6.27
CA PHE A 59 8.46 3.63 -5.88
C PHE A 59 8.30 5.15 -5.76
N ASP A 60 9.23 5.82 -5.09
CA ASP A 60 9.23 7.28 -4.92
C ASP A 60 9.40 8.02 -6.25
N ALA A 61 10.23 7.48 -7.17
CA ALA A 61 10.40 8.05 -8.51
C ALA A 61 9.10 8.00 -9.33
N VAL A 62 8.38 6.88 -9.29
CA VAL A 62 7.07 6.75 -9.96
C VAL A 62 6.06 7.72 -9.37
N THR A 63 5.98 7.82 -8.04
CA THR A 63 5.09 8.74 -7.34
C THR A 63 5.36 10.19 -7.73
N ARG A 64 6.63 10.61 -7.71
CA ARG A 64 7.04 11.97 -8.12
C ARG A 64 6.71 12.27 -9.58
N GLN A 65 6.89 11.31 -10.49
CA GLN A 65 6.54 11.49 -11.90
C GLN A 65 5.03 11.70 -12.09
N LEU A 66 4.20 10.97 -11.35
CA LEU A 66 2.73 11.13 -11.41
C LEU A 66 2.28 12.45 -10.79
N GLU A 67 2.94 12.91 -9.73
CA GLU A 67 2.70 14.24 -9.15
C GLU A 67 3.11 15.35 -10.12
N ALA A 68 4.28 15.25 -10.74
CA ALA A 68 4.77 16.23 -11.73
C ALA A 68 3.87 16.35 -12.97
N LYS A 69 3.20 15.24 -13.35
CA LYS A 69 2.23 15.22 -14.45
C LYS A 69 0.81 15.64 -14.05
N GLY A 70 0.60 16.07 -12.81
CA GLY A 70 -0.73 16.45 -12.29
C GLY A 70 -1.74 15.31 -12.16
N VAL A 71 -1.30 14.06 -12.32
CA VAL A 71 -2.17 12.87 -12.18
C VAL A 71 -2.51 12.62 -10.72
N MET A 72 -1.61 12.96 -9.81
CA MET A 72 -1.80 12.91 -8.36
C MET A 72 -2.07 14.31 -7.83
N VAL A 73 -3.23 14.51 -7.20
CA VAL A 73 -3.63 15.81 -6.64
C VAL A 73 -3.52 15.79 -5.12
N ARG A 74 -2.96 16.83 -4.53
CA ARG A 74 -2.72 16.94 -3.08
C ARG A 74 -3.96 17.42 -2.30
N THR A 75 -5.13 16.86 -2.57
CA THR A 75 -6.40 17.25 -1.93
C THR A 75 -6.67 16.59 -0.58
N GLY A 76 -5.82 15.70 -0.15
CA GLY A 76 -5.91 14.93 1.09
C GLY A 76 -5.38 13.52 0.93
N THR A 77 -5.17 12.86 2.06
CA THR A 77 -4.56 11.52 2.15
C THR A 77 -5.47 10.56 2.90
N LEU A 78 -5.72 9.39 2.32
CA LEU A 78 -6.37 8.28 3.01
C LEU A 78 -5.29 7.34 3.52
N VAL A 79 -5.34 6.95 4.79
CA VAL A 79 -4.40 6.00 5.38
C VAL A 79 -5.15 4.81 5.95
N ASP A 80 -4.66 3.62 5.61
CA ASP A 80 -5.17 2.37 6.18
C ASP A 80 -4.11 1.27 6.08
N ALA A 81 -4.33 0.18 6.81
CA ALA A 81 -3.44 -0.97 6.82
C ALA A 81 -4.16 -2.24 6.39
N THR A 82 -3.43 -3.17 5.81
CA THR A 82 -3.96 -4.47 5.44
C THR A 82 -2.99 -5.58 5.80
N LEU A 83 -3.54 -6.65 6.39
CA LEU A 83 -2.78 -7.86 6.68
C LEU A 83 -2.65 -8.71 5.42
N ILE A 84 -1.44 -9.19 5.16
CA ILE A 84 -1.07 -10.06 4.04
C ILE A 84 -0.45 -11.33 4.62
N ARG A 85 -0.94 -12.50 4.20
CA ARG A 85 -0.42 -13.77 4.70
C ARG A 85 1.04 -13.98 4.28
N SER A 86 1.87 -14.52 5.17
CA SER A 86 3.25 -14.86 4.87
C SER A 86 3.36 -15.94 3.78
N ALA A 87 4.51 -16.02 3.14
CA ALA A 87 4.83 -17.06 2.17
C ALA A 87 4.82 -18.46 2.78
N SER A 88 5.29 -18.59 4.02
CA SER A 88 5.33 -19.87 4.75
C SER A 88 5.22 -19.61 6.26
N ILE A 89 4.36 -20.37 6.91
CA ILE A 89 4.23 -20.33 8.38
C ILE A 89 5.48 -20.96 9.04
N ARG A 90 6.08 -21.96 8.41
CA ARG A 90 7.21 -22.72 8.99
C ARG A 90 8.56 -22.03 8.76
N HIS A 91 8.72 -21.35 7.63
CA HIS A 91 10.02 -20.86 7.17
C HIS A 91 10.17 -19.34 7.20
N ASP A 92 9.09 -18.59 7.52
CA ASP A 92 9.13 -17.15 7.62
C ASP A 92 9.15 -16.72 9.10
N GLY A 93 10.36 -16.68 9.67
CA GLY A 93 10.56 -16.32 11.08
C GLY A 93 10.33 -14.84 11.40
N GLU A 94 10.37 -13.97 10.39
CA GLU A 94 10.14 -12.53 10.55
C GLU A 94 8.64 -12.20 10.60
N ALA A 95 7.81 -12.90 9.83
CA ALA A 95 6.36 -12.75 9.88
C ALA A 95 5.79 -13.14 11.25
N LYS A 96 4.72 -12.51 11.70
CA LYS A 96 4.13 -12.73 13.02
C LYS A 96 2.64 -13.06 12.94
N TRP A 97 2.11 -13.63 14.02
CA TRP A 97 0.71 -13.92 14.16
C TRP A 97 -0.08 -12.68 14.54
N ALA A 98 -1.07 -12.32 13.71
CA ALA A 98 -2.06 -11.32 14.05
C ALA A 98 -3.33 -12.02 14.57
N GLY A 99 -3.71 -11.72 15.81
CA GLY A 99 -4.96 -12.17 16.39
C GLY A 99 -6.16 -11.38 15.84
N HIS A 100 -7.32 -12.03 15.74
CA HIS A 100 -8.57 -11.34 15.42
C HIS A 100 -9.70 -11.94 16.27
N ARG A 101 -10.47 -11.08 16.94
CA ARG A 101 -11.56 -11.51 17.88
C ARG A 101 -12.58 -12.47 17.26
N ARG A 102 -12.85 -12.35 15.96
CA ARG A 102 -13.90 -13.08 15.25
C ARG A 102 -13.41 -13.93 14.08
N ARG A 103 -12.09 -14.02 13.85
CA ARG A 103 -11.49 -14.78 12.74
C ARG A 103 -10.29 -15.56 13.24
N LYS A 104 -9.93 -16.62 12.53
CA LYS A 104 -8.70 -17.37 12.82
C LYS A 104 -7.48 -16.43 12.74
N PRO A 105 -6.51 -16.60 13.66
CA PRO A 105 -5.25 -15.86 13.59
C PRO A 105 -4.60 -16.04 12.23
N THR A 106 -3.94 -14.99 11.76
CA THR A 106 -3.24 -15.01 10.48
C THR A 106 -1.77 -14.73 10.71
N HIS A 107 -0.91 -15.61 10.20
CA HIS A 107 0.53 -15.40 10.17
C HIS A 107 0.91 -14.58 8.94
N GLY A 108 1.57 -13.44 9.13
CA GLY A 108 1.88 -12.55 8.02
C GLY A 108 2.49 -11.22 8.42
N ASP A 109 2.41 -10.27 7.47
CA ASP A 109 2.91 -8.92 7.58
C ASP A 109 1.78 -7.92 7.36
N THR A 110 1.94 -6.72 7.92
CA THR A 110 1.00 -5.61 7.72
C THR A 110 1.57 -4.63 6.72
N ALA A 111 0.82 -4.34 5.66
CA ALA A 111 1.13 -3.26 4.74
C ALA A 111 0.28 -2.04 5.08
N GLN A 112 0.95 -0.95 5.43
CA GLN A 112 0.36 0.36 5.62
C GLN A 112 0.48 1.16 4.34
N VAL A 113 -0.61 1.79 3.93
CA VAL A 113 -0.70 2.46 2.64
C VAL A 113 -1.33 3.83 2.82
N ALA A 114 -0.71 4.83 2.22
CA ALA A 114 -1.28 6.16 2.03
C ALA A 114 -1.66 6.36 0.57
N THR A 115 -2.89 6.83 0.32
CA THR A 115 -3.36 7.15 -1.04
C THR A 115 -3.80 8.61 -1.10
N ASP A 116 -3.77 9.22 -2.29
CA ASP A 116 -4.44 10.48 -2.46
C ASP A 116 -5.98 10.32 -2.35
N ARG A 117 -6.65 11.37 -1.89
CA ARG A 117 -8.10 11.36 -1.69
C ARG A 117 -8.88 11.36 -3.01
N ALA A 118 -8.39 12.07 -4.03
CA ALA A 118 -9.14 12.29 -5.27
C ALA A 118 -9.14 11.05 -6.18
N ALA A 119 -7.97 10.59 -6.60
CA ALA A 119 -7.81 9.50 -7.54
C ALA A 119 -7.58 8.14 -6.86
N VAL A 120 -7.32 8.12 -5.55
CA VAL A 120 -7.00 6.92 -4.76
C VAL A 120 -5.77 6.19 -5.30
N LEU A 121 -4.76 6.97 -5.72
CA LEU A 121 -3.45 6.49 -6.14
C LEU A 121 -2.54 6.35 -4.92
N ILE A 122 -1.71 5.33 -4.89
CA ILE A 122 -0.85 5.05 -3.74
C ILE A 122 0.34 6.01 -3.75
N ARG A 123 0.53 6.73 -2.63
CA ARG A 123 1.58 7.73 -2.42
C ARG A 123 2.63 7.29 -1.41
N GLY A 124 2.28 6.41 -0.48
CA GLY A 124 3.15 5.90 0.55
C GLY A 124 2.88 4.44 0.85
N VAL A 125 3.94 3.69 1.13
CA VAL A 125 3.87 2.27 1.50
C VAL A 125 4.93 1.98 2.54
N GLU A 126 4.51 1.41 3.68
CA GLU A 126 5.39 0.80 4.65
C GLU A 126 4.93 -0.61 5.01
N VAL A 127 5.86 -1.51 5.25
CA VAL A 127 5.55 -2.91 5.56
C VAL A 127 6.26 -3.28 6.85
N THR A 128 5.48 -3.79 7.80
CA THR A 128 5.93 -4.20 9.12
C THR A 128 5.40 -5.59 9.45
N THR A 129 5.93 -6.18 10.50
CA THR A 129 5.37 -7.43 11.02
C THR A 129 3.96 -7.19 11.55
N ALA A 130 3.13 -8.21 11.54
CA ALA A 130 1.72 -8.11 11.91
C ALA A 130 1.45 -7.70 13.38
N THR A 131 2.49 -7.64 14.21
CA THR A 131 2.41 -7.24 15.62
C THR A 131 2.68 -5.75 15.87
N VAL A 132 3.20 -5.02 14.87
CA VAL A 132 3.47 -3.59 14.99
C VAL A 132 2.16 -2.81 14.90
N HIS A 133 1.96 -1.84 15.80
CA HIS A 133 0.79 -0.98 15.78
C HIS A 133 0.81 -0.04 14.59
N ASP A 134 -0.30 0.05 13.89
CA ASP A 134 -0.47 0.90 12.69
C ASP A 134 -0.12 2.38 12.94
N ALA A 135 -0.33 2.86 14.18
CA ALA A 135 -0.01 4.25 14.54
C ALA A 135 1.50 4.54 14.59
N ALA A 136 2.32 3.54 14.91
CA ALA A 136 3.77 3.72 15.03
C ALA A 136 4.44 4.03 13.67
N GLU A 137 3.87 3.48 12.59
CA GLU A 137 4.42 3.61 11.24
C GLU A 137 3.74 4.71 10.41
N LEU A 138 2.80 5.44 11.01
CA LEU A 138 2.06 6.49 10.31
C LEU A 138 3.00 7.56 9.74
N GLU A 139 4.03 7.93 10.50
CA GLU A 139 5.00 8.93 10.06
C GLU A 139 5.77 8.49 8.81
N ALA A 140 6.13 7.22 8.73
CA ALA A 140 6.88 6.66 7.60
C ALA A 140 6.04 6.57 6.31
N VAL A 141 4.71 6.40 6.45
CA VAL A 141 3.83 6.24 5.30
C VAL A 141 3.23 7.56 4.79
N LEU A 142 3.17 8.59 5.64
CA LEU A 142 2.62 9.89 5.26
C LEU A 142 3.55 10.64 4.31
N PRO A 143 3.01 11.19 3.20
CA PRO A 143 3.79 12.08 2.34
C PRO A 143 4.13 13.41 3.04
N SER A 144 5.13 14.12 2.53
CA SER A 144 5.59 15.41 3.10
C SER A 144 4.50 16.50 3.15
N GLN A 145 3.53 16.42 2.24
CA GLN A 145 2.37 17.32 2.19
C GLN A 145 1.11 16.47 2.08
N PRO A 146 0.56 16.00 3.21
CA PRO A 146 -0.54 15.06 3.19
C PRO A 146 -1.91 15.71 2.90
N GLY A 147 -2.08 17.02 3.09
CA GLY A 147 -3.42 17.64 3.15
C GLY A 147 -4.27 17.06 4.28
N ASP A 148 -5.58 17.05 4.16
CA ASP A 148 -6.46 16.37 5.12
C ASP A 148 -6.14 14.88 5.22
N VAL A 149 -5.84 14.36 6.43
CA VAL A 149 -5.51 12.95 6.62
C VAL A 149 -6.70 12.20 7.21
N TYR A 150 -7.25 11.29 6.41
CA TYR A 150 -8.36 10.42 6.78
C TYR A 150 -7.83 9.08 7.28
N GLY A 151 -7.80 8.91 8.59
CA GLY A 151 -7.45 7.66 9.25
C GLY A 151 -8.67 7.00 9.86
N GLY A 152 -8.68 5.69 9.96
CA GLY A 152 -9.86 5.05 10.40
C GLY A 152 -9.79 4.06 11.52
N ASP A 153 -10.97 3.73 11.96
CA ASP A 153 -11.35 2.77 12.93
C ASP A 153 -11.22 1.36 12.36
N ARG A 154 -10.04 0.76 12.43
CA ARG A 154 -10.05 -0.69 12.67
C ARG A 154 -10.11 -0.86 14.18
N ARG A 155 -11.25 -1.28 14.69
CA ARG A 155 -11.33 -1.94 15.98
C ARG A 155 -10.38 -3.13 15.92
N SER A 156 -9.11 -2.89 16.24
CA SER A 156 -8.19 -3.99 16.46
C SER A 156 -8.77 -4.84 17.59
N ALA A 157 -8.50 -6.13 17.58
CA ALA A 157 -8.91 -7.03 18.66
C ALA A 157 -8.40 -6.59 20.04
N ALA A 158 -7.50 -5.62 20.10
CA ALA A 158 -6.77 -5.18 21.29
C ALA A 158 -7.21 -3.82 21.87
N GLY A 159 -8.23 -3.13 21.32
CA GLY A 159 -8.65 -1.86 21.93
C GLY A 159 -9.18 -0.79 20.96
N PRO A 160 -9.28 0.47 21.40
CA PRO A 160 -9.76 1.58 20.59
C PRO A 160 -8.87 1.79 19.36
N SER A 161 -9.49 2.33 18.30
CA SER A 161 -8.94 2.47 16.94
C SER A 161 -7.43 2.76 16.88
N ALA A 162 -6.69 1.98 16.08
CA ALA A 162 -5.25 2.09 15.91
C ALA A 162 -4.78 3.51 15.49
N PHE A 163 -5.68 4.33 14.95
CA PHE A 163 -5.42 5.69 14.50
C PHE A 163 -6.16 6.77 15.31
N ALA A 164 -6.89 6.44 16.38
CA ALA A 164 -7.66 7.38 17.18
C ALA A 164 -6.95 7.73 18.49
N GLY A 165 -5.72 8.21 18.43
CA GLY A 165 -4.95 8.63 19.59
C GLY A 165 -4.41 10.06 19.45
N ARG A 166 -4.19 10.75 20.58
CA ARG A 166 -3.51 12.06 20.58
C ARG A 166 -2.14 12.00 19.90
N SER A 167 -1.42 10.89 20.01
CA SER A 167 -0.14 10.65 19.33
C SER A 167 -0.28 10.63 17.81
N THR A 168 -1.28 9.96 17.29
CA THR A 168 -1.58 9.89 15.85
C THR A 168 -1.93 11.27 15.30
N GLU A 169 -2.81 12.01 15.98
CA GLU A 169 -3.14 13.38 15.58
C GLU A 169 -1.93 14.32 15.64
N ALA A 170 -1.04 14.14 16.62
CA ALA A 170 0.20 14.92 16.72
C ALA A 170 1.13 14.67 15.53
N VAL A 171 1.33 13.42 15.13
CA VAL A 171 2.13 13.05 13.94
C VAL A 171 1.55 13.66 12.67
N ILE A 172 0.21 13.58 12.50
CA ILE A 172 -0.46 14.18 11.33
C ILE A 172 -0.24 15.69 11.29
N ARG A 173 -0.42 16.39 12.43
CA ARG A 173 -0.22 17.85 12.52
C ARG A 173 1.25 18.23 12.29
N ALA A 174 2.20 17.45 12.80
CA ALA A 174 3.63 17.68 12.56
C ALA A 174 4.01 17.62 11.08
N ARG A 175 3.27 16.81 10.29
CA ARG A 175 3.39 16.75 8.82
C ARG A 175 2.56 17.82 8.08
N GLY A 176 1.96 18.78 8.81
CA GLY A 176 1.16 19.87 8.23
C GLY A 176 -0.23 19.47 7.75
N GLY A 177 -0.73 18.29 8.14
CA GLY A 177 -2.06 17.81 7.76
C GLY A 177 -3.11 17.99 8.86
N PRO A 178 -4.33 18.45 8.55
CA PRO A 178 -5.47 18.37 9.47
C PRO A 178 -5.91 16.90 9.66
N PRO A 179 -6.00 16.41 10.92
CA PRO A 179 -6.42 15.04 11.19
C PRO A 179 -7.94 14.90 11.07
N GLN A 180 -8.39 14.10 10.12
CA GLN A 180 -9.76 13.66 9.91
C GLN A 180 -9.90 12.20 10.33
N VAL A 181 -9.76 11.94 11.64
CA VAL A 181 -9.78 10.57 12.18
C VAL A 181 -11.11 10.26 12.85
N VAL A 182 -11.48 8.99 12.83
CA VAL A 182 -12.65 8.50 13.57
C VAL A 182 -12.36 8.62 15.06
N ARG A 183 -13.26 9.28 15.79
CA ARG A 183 -13.12 9.56 17.23
C ARG A 183 -13.96 8.61 18.05
N SER A 184 -13.49 8.24 19.24
CA SER A 184 -14.26 7.47 20.22
C SER A 184 -15.35 8.35 20.89
N GLY A 185 -16.40 7.69 21.38
CA GLY A 185 -17.59 8.36 21.92
C GLY A 185 -17.32 9.30 23.09
N THR A 186 -18.17 10.31 23.21
CA THR A 186 -18.22 11.23 24.37
C THR A 186 -19.34 10.79 25.30
N TRP A 187 -19.06 10.84 26.59
CA TRP A 187 -20.09 10.63 27.62
C TRP A 187 -20.85 11.94 27.86
N GLY A 188 -22.18 11.88 27.93
CA GLY A 188 -22.96 12.83 28.69
C GLY A 188 -23.68 13.96 27.95
N ARG A 189 -23.57 14.16 26.62
CA ARG A 189 -24.36 15.19 25.91
C ARG A 189 -24.93 14.66 24.59
N PRO A 190 -26.27 14.56 24.43
CA PRO A 190 -26.89 14.03 23.22
C PRO A 190 -26.48 14.74 21.92
N GLU A 191 -26.44 16.06 21.97
CA GLU A 191 -26.03 16.86 20.79
C GLU A 191 -24.57 16.68 20.37
N ALA A 192 -23.66 16.49 21.35
CA ALA A 192 -22.26 16.20 21.08
C ALA A 192 -22.10 14.82 20.46
N LEU A 193 -22.92 13.85 20.88
CA LEU A 193 -22.95 12.51 20.31
C LEU A 193 -23.43 12.52 18.86
N VAL A 194 -24.49 13.27 18.54
CA VAL A 194 -25.00 13.43 17.16
C VAL A 194 -23.92 14.04 16.25
N ARG A 195 -23.25 15.10 16.69
CA ARG A 195 -22.15 15.73 15.94
C ARG A 195 -20.98 14.76 15.71
N LEU A 196 -20.62 14.00 16.74
CA LEU A 196 -19.57 12.98 16.66
C LEU A 196 -19.93 11.87 15.66
N GLN A 197 -21.16 11.37 15.70
CA GLN A 197 -21.64 10.36 14.78
C GLN A 197 -21.63 10.86 13.33
N ALA A 198 -22.09 12.09 13.09
CA ALA A 198 -22.04 12.72 11.76
C ALA A 198 -20.61 12.87 11.24
N HIS A 199 -19.67 13.35 12.08
CA HIS A 199 -18.25 13.43 11.74
C HIS A 199 -17.69 12.04 11.37
N ASN A 200 -17.90 11.05 12.24
CA ASN A 200 -17.41 9.69 12.03
C ASN A 200 -17.99 9.04 10.76
N ALA A 201 -19.26 9.30 10.46
CA ALA A 201 -19.91 8.82 9.24
C ALA A 201 -19.27 9.44 7.98
N ALA A 202 -19.00 10.76 8.00
CA ALA A 202 -18.34 11.47 6.92
C ALA A 202 -16.91 10.93 6.68
N VAL A 203 -16.12 10.77 7.74
CA VAL A 203 -14.76 10.20 7.67
C VAL A 203 -14.78 8.78 7.09
N ARG A 204 -15.68 7.92 7.58
CA ARG A 204 -15.79 6.53 7.10
C ARG A 204 -16.17 6.46 5.63
N ARG A 205 -17.10 7.30 5.16
CA ARG A 205 -17.53 7.37 3.76
C ARG A 205 -16.37 7.74 2.82
N ILE A 206 -15.46 8.61 3.25
CA ILE A 206 -14.29 8.98 2.47
C ILE A 206 -13.24 7.88 2.54
N ARG A 207 -12.96 7.36 3.74
CA ARG A 207 -11.92 6.36 3.96
C ARG A 207 -12.19 5.02 3.28
N CYS A 208 -13.45 4.57 3.19
CA CYS A 208 -13.77 3.27 2.58
C CYS A 208 -13.25 3.12 1.14
N ARG A 209 -12.93 4.22 0.47
CA ARG A 209 -12.37 4.22 -0.88
C ARG A 209 -11.00 3.51 -0.95
N ILE A 210 -10.19 3.54 0.11
CA ILE A 210 -8.89 2.84 0.14
C ILE A 210 -9.06 1.31 0.12
N GLU A 211 -10.20 0.79 0.57
CA GLU A 211 -10.49 -0.65 0.54
C GLU A 211 -10.56 -1.20 -0.89
N THR A 212 -10.94 -0.36 -1.86
CA THR A 212 -10.92 -0.73 -3.29
C THR A 212 -9.50 -0.97 -3.78
N VAL A 213 -8.52 -0.22 -3.27
CA VAL A 213 -7.09 -0.41 -3.58
C VAL A 213 -6.61 -1.74 -3.04
N PHE A 214 -6.89 -2.02 -1.77
CA PHE A 214 -6.53 -3.32 -1.17
C PHE A 214 -7.20 -4.49 -1.89
N GLY A 215 -8.48 -4.34 -2.24
CA GLY A 215 -9.22 -5.32 -3.02
C GLY A 215 -8.57 -5.58 -4.38
N THR A 216 -8.16 -4.54 -5.09
CA THR A 216 -7.47 -4.63 -6.39
C THR A 216 -6.08 -5.26 -6.23
N CYS A 217 -5.26 -4.77 -5.30
CA CYS A 217 -3.94 -5.33 -5.05
C CYS A 217 -4.00 -6.82 -4.68
N LYS A 218 -4.97 -7.23 -3.88
CA LYS A 218 -5.16 -8.63 -3.49
C LYS A 218 -5.69 -9.51 -4.61
N ARG A 219 -6.56 -8.99 -5.49
CA ARG A 219 -7.17 -9.78 -6.58
C ARG A 219 -6.31 -9.83 -7.84
N CYS A 220 -5.66 -8.71 -8.18
CA CYS A 220 -5.01 -8.53 -9.48
C CYS A 220 -3.48 -8.49 -9.42
N HIS A 221 -2.89 -8.23 -8.24
CA HIS A 221 -1.46 -8.00 -8.09
C HIS A 221 -0.80 -8.91 -7.03
N GLY A 222 -1.40 -10.08 -6.77
CA GLY A 222 -0.82 -11.14 -5.95
C GLY A 222 -0.64 -10.83 -4.46
N LEU A 223 -1.30 -9.80 -3.89
CA LEU A 223 -1.16 -9.44 -2.47
C LEU A 223 -2.09 -10.21 -1.51
N ARG A 224 -2.65 -11.34 -1.89
CA ARG A 224 -3.35 -12.23 -0.93
C ARG A 224 -2.38 -12.95 -0.02
N ARG A 225 -1.18 -13.21 -0.52
CA ARG A 225 -0.10 -13.92 0.17
C ARG A 225 1.25 -13.40 -0.31
N MET A 226 2.23 -13.34 0.59
CA MET A 226 3.61 -13.06 0.20
C MET A 226 4.17 -14.21 -0.65
N ARG A 227 4.98 -13.88 -1.65
CA ARG A 227 5.64 -14.85 -2.53
C ARG A 227 7.02 -15.25 -2.01
N TRP A 228 7.64 -14.34 -1.24
CA TRP A 228 9.02 -14.46 -0.77
C TRP A 228 9.08 -14.35 0.74
N LEU A 229 10.09 -14.98 1.33
CA LEU A 229 10.33 -14.98 2.77
C LEU A 229 11.09 -13.72 3.18
N GLY A 230 10.75 -13.19 4.35
CA GLY A 230 11.41 -12.08 5.01
C GLY A 230 10.82 -10.72 4.69
N LEU A 231 10.83 -9.84 5.70
CA LEU A 231 10.16 -8.53 5.70
C LEU A 231 10.63 -7.60 4.57
N ALA A 232 11.93 -7.61 4.28
CA ALA A 232 12.50 -6.77 3.24
C ALA A 232 11.96 -7.13 1.84
N LYS A 233 11.79 -8.43 1.53
CA LYS A 233 11.19 -8.88 0.26
C LYS A 233 9.66 -8.70 0.26
N ALA A 234 9.02 -8.80 1.43
CA ALA A 234 7.62 -8.44 1.58
C ALA A 234 7.41 -6.97 1.20
N GLY A 235 8.26 -6.06 1.67
CA GLY A 235 8.28 -4.65 1.29
C GLY A 235 8.41 -4.44 -0.21
N LEU A 236 9.36 -5.12 -0.86
CA LEU A 236 9.52 -5.09 -2.32
C LEU A 236 8.22 -5.54 -3.04
N GLN A 237 7.61 -6.65 -2.60
CA GLN A 237 6.38 -7.15 -3.24
C GLN A 237 5.24 -6.14 -3.14
N VAL A 238 5.05 -5.55 -1.97
CA VAL A 238 3.98 -4.56 -1.77
C VAL A 238 4.23 -3.30 -2.60
N ARG A 239 5.48 -2.80 -2.68
CA ARG A 239 5.82 -1.63 -3.50
C ARG A 239 5.63 -1.92 -5.00
N LEU A 240 6.01 -3.10 -5.49
CA LEU A 240 5.73 -3.51 -6.88
C LEU A 240 4.23 -3.56 -7.17
N ALA A 241 3.43 -4.11 -6.26
CA ALA A 241 1.97 -4.14 -6.41
C ALA A 241 1.35 -2.75 -6.33
N ALA A 242 1.88 -1.87 -5.47
CA ALA A 242 1.46 -0.48 -5.36
C ALA A 242 1.75 0.29 -6.67
N MET A 243 2.95 0.13 -7.24
CA MET A 243 3.28 0.72 -8.53
C MET A 243 2.38 0.19 -9.65
N ALA A 244 2.17 -1.13 -9.74
CA ALA A 244 1.30 -1.74 -10.74
C ALA A 244 -0.15 -1.22 -10.64
N CYS A 245 -0.70 -1.19 -9.42
CA CYS A 245 -2.05 -0.68 -9.15
C CYS A 245 -2.19 0.79 -9.53
N THR A 246 -1.23 1.62 -9.12
CA THR A 246 -1.21 3.06 -9.36
C THR A 246 -1.07 3.39 -10.83
N LEU A 247 -0.13 2.77 -11.54
CA LEU A 247 0.07 2.96 -12.98
C LEU A 247 -1.15 2.51 -13.78
N ARG A 248 -1.72 1.35 -13.47
CA ARG A 248 -2.94 0.89 -14.13
C ARG A 248 -4.10 1.86 -13.96
N ARG A 249 -4.27 2.36 -12.73
CA ARG A 249 -5.34 3.31 -12.43
C ARG A 249 -5.08 4.67 -13.09
N SER A 250 -3.84 5.15 -13.12
CA SER A 250 -3.50 6.45 -13.74
C SER A 250 -3.83 6.51 -15.23
N VAL A 251 -3.72 5.39 -15.96
CA VAL A 251 -4.09 5.30 -17.38
C VAL A 251 -5.61 5.37 -17.59
N THR A 252 -6.41 4.94 -16.61
CA THR A 252 -7.87 4.94 -16.71
C THR A 252 -8.54 6.21 -16.17
N LEU A 253 -7.77 7.07 -15.51
CA LEU A 253 -8.28 8.36 -15.05
C LEU A 253 -8.46 9.30 -16.24
N PRO A 254 -9.57 10.08 -16.30
CA PRO A 254 -9.64 11.16 -17.26
C PRO A 254 -8.46 12.09 -16.99
N HIS A 255 -7.65 12.32 -18.00
CA HIS A 255 -6.59 13.33 -17.93
C HIS A 255 -7.29 14.65 -17.65
N ALA A 256 -7.05 15.23 -16.48
CA ALA A 256 -7.40 16.61 -16.25
C ALA A 256 -6.66 17.38 -17.38
N ALA A 257 -7.41 17.93 -18.30
CA ALA A 257 -6.85 18.76 -19.34
C ALA A 257 -5.96 19.79 -18.65
N ALA A 258 -4.69 19.80 -19.03
CA ALA A 258 -3.75 20.81 -18.58
C ALA A 258 -4.35 22.15 -19.01
N ALA A 259 -4.93 22.86 -18.04
CA ALA A 259 -5.34 24.25 -18.18
C ALA A 259 -4.16 25.13 -17.79
#